data_132a01e0c8906d1755611bf6416ee90a
#
_entry.id   132a01e0c8906d1755611bf6416ee90a
#
_cell.length_a   1.000
_cell.length_b   1.000
_cell.length_c   1.000
_cell.angle_alpha   90.00
_cell.angle_beta   90.00
_cell.angle_gamma   90.00
#
_symmetry.space_group_name_H-M   'P 1'
#
loop_
_entity.id
_entity.type
_entity.pdbx_description
1 polymer ?
#
loop_
_entity_poly.entity_id
_entity_poly.type
_entity_poly.pdbx_seq_one_letter_code
_entity_poly.pdbx_strand_id
1 'polypeptide(L)'
;MEISEKLYYRLKKLGMVDANEVRGHNVGASDYAQHLIQPWAIWQDYNLNPWDADIIKRVLRTKDCEPRWCDYKKIIHICQERLRQLEAERQISDNEIINNV
;
A
#
# COMPACT_ATOMS: atom_id res chain seq x y z
N MET A 1 1.13 -15.61 16.04
CA MET A 1 2.29 -15.28 15.16
C MET A 1 3.33 -14.59 16.01
N GLU A 2 4.51 -15.15 16.03
CA GLU A 2 5.64 -14.50 16.70
C GLU A 2 6.33 -13.56 15.74
N ILE A 3 6.56 -12.33 16.19
CA ILE A 3 7.35 -11.36 15.43
C ILE A 3 8.79 -11.49 15.86
N SER A 4 9.74 -11.41 14.93
CA SER A 4 11.14 -11.31 15.29
C SER A 4 11.37 -10.05 16.13
N GLU A 5 12.27 -10.12 17.08
CA GLU A 5 12.63 -8.98 17.93
C GLU A 5 13.06 -7.77 17.12
N LYS A 6 13.82 -8.01 16.04
CA LYS A 6 14.26 -6.95 15.12
C LYS A 6 13.08 -6.23 14.47
N LEU A 7 12.08 -6.97 14.00
CA LEU A 7 10.88 -6.38 13.41
C LEU A 7 10.06 -5.60 14.43
N TYR A 8 9.93 -6.13 15.65
CA TYR A 8 9.23 -5.45 16.73
C TYR A 8 9.85 -4.08 17.03
N TYR A 9 11.17 -4.01 17.20
CA TYR A 9 11.88 -2.76 17.46
C TYR A 9 11.71 -1.76 16.32
N ARG A 10 11.73 -2.24 15.08
CA ARG A 10 11.55 -1.40 13.92
C ARG A 10 10.16 -0.79 13.88
N LEU A 11 9.13 -1.58 14.11
CA LEU A 11 7.75 -1.12 14.16
C LEU A 11 7.51 -0.16 15.32
N LYS A 12 8.10 -0.43 16.47
CA LYS A 12 8.02 0.45 17.63
C LYS A 12 8.67 1.80 17.36
N LYS A 13 9.83 1.82 16.72
CA LYS A 13 10.52 3.04 16.33
C LYS A 13 9.69 3.89 15.38
N LEU A 14 8.92 3.27 14.52
CA LEU A 14 7.99 3.95 13.61
C LEU A 14 6.69 4.38 14.30
N GLY A 15 6.52 4.10 15.59
CA GLY A 15 5.29 4.40 16.31
C GLY A 15 4.13 3.50 15.93
N MET A 16 4.40 2.39 15.27
CA MET A 16 3.36 1.56 14.67
C MET A 16 2.84 0.46 15.60
N VAL A 17 3.62 0.02 16.57
CA VAL A 17 3.21 -1.05 17.49
C VAL A 17 2.53 -0.49 18.74
N ASP A 18 3.00 0.64 19.26
CA ASP A 18 2.50 1.22 20.50
C ASP A 18 1.29 2.15 20.31
N ALA A 19 0.83 2.32 19.06
CA ALA A 19 -0.33 3.15 18.74
C ALA A 19 -1.64 2.34 18.81
N ASN A 20 -1.82 1.56 19.87
CA ASN A 20 -2.93 0.62 20.00
C ASN A 20 -4.31 1.29 19.98
N GLU A 21 -4.44 2.49 20.56
CA GLU A 21 -5.71 3.20 20.57
C GLU A 21 -6.15 3.61 19.17
N VAL A 22 -5.23 4.14 18.38
CA VAL A 22 -5.50 4.54 16.99
C VAL A 22 -5.73 3.32 16.11
N ARG A 23 -4.91 2.29 16.27
CA ARG A 23 -4.96 1.08 15.44
C ARG A 23 -6.08 0.14 15.81
N GLY A 24 -6.50 0.15 17.07
CA GLY A 24 -7.65 -0.61 17.51
C GLY A 24 -8.97 -0.03 17.02
N HIS A 25 -8.96 1.22 16.55
CA HIS A 25 -10.14 1.90 16.05
C HIS A 25 -10.19 1.84 14.51
N ASN A 26 -11.00 0.94 14.01
CA ASN A 26 -11.16 0.74 12.57
C ASN A 26 -12.47 1.38 12.09
N VAL A 27 -12.36 2.44 11.27
CA VAL A 27 -13.49 3.23 10.75
C VAL A 27 -14.06 2.62 9.48
N GLY A 28 -14.21 1.40 9.38
CA GLY A 28 -14.76 0.77 8.19
C GLY A 28 -14.99 -0.70 8.39
N ALA A 29 -15.36 -1.39 7.33
CA ALA A 29 -15.65 -2.81 7.35
C ALA A 29 -14.39 -3.68 7.18
N SER A 30 -13.19 -3.06 7.10
CA SER A 30 -11.93 -3.79 6.97
C SER A 30 -11.47 -4.36 8.30
N ASP A 31 -10.66 -5.39 8.23
CA ASP A 31 -10.14 -6.11 9.39
C ASP A 31 -8.76 -5.63 9.88
N TYR A 32 -8.36 -4.42 9.51
CA TYR A 32 -7.02 -3.90 9.81
C TYR A 32 -6.68 -3.90 11.29
N ALA A 33 -7.64 -3.58 12.16
CA ALA A 33 -7.43 -3.54 13.61
C ALA A 33 -7.17 -4.92 14.22
N GLN A 34 -7.48 -5.99 13.51
CA GLN A 34 -7.30 -7.36 13.97
C GLN A 34 -5.90 -7.91 13.68
N HIS A 35 -5.11 -7.19 12.88
CA HIS A 35 -3.79 -7.62 12.49
C HIS A 35 -2.70 -6.86 13.27
N LEU A 36 -1.62 -7.56 13.56
CA LEU A 36 -0.49 -6.99 14.26
C LEU A 36 0.24 -5.95 13.41
N ILE A 37 0.41 -6.24 12.12
CA ILE A 37 1.06 -5.35 11.18
C ILE A 37 0.00 -4.71 10.31
N GLN A 38 -0.10 -3.38 10.39
CA GLN A 38 -1.03 -2.60 9.59
C GLN A 38 -0.42 -2.27 8.22
N PRO A 39 -1.23 -2.07 7.18
CA PRO A 39 -0.72 -1.64 5.88
C PRO A 39 0.17 -0.40 5.94
N TRP A 40 -0.14 0.55 6.82
CA TRP A 40 0.64 1.77 7.01
C TRP A 40 2.09 1.50 7.40
N ALA A 41 2.32 0.49 8.23
CA ALA A 41 3.67 0.09 8.63
C ALA A 41 4.49 -0.38 7.43
N ILE A 42 3.86 -1.15 6.55
CA ILE A 42 4.48 -1.63 5.31
C ILE A 42 4.79 -0.46 4.38
N TRP A 43 3.82 0.44 4.18
CA TRP A 43 3.99 1.61 3.33
C TRP A 43 5.18 2.47 3.76
N GLN A 44 5.28 2.70 5.06
CA GLN A 44 6.34 3.54 5.63
C GLN A 44 7.70 2.84 5.58
N ASP A 45 7.73 1.56 5.92
CA ASP A 45 8.97 0.78 5.96
C ASP A 45 9.61 0.64 4.57
N TYR A 46 8.79 0.41 3.54
CA TYR A 46 9.26 0.26 2.17
C TYR A 46 9.27 1.57 1.38
N ASN A 47 8.83 2.66 1.99
CA ASN A 47 8.72 3.96 1.33
C ASN A 47 7.92 3.87 0.02
N LEU A 48 6.74 3.29 0.09
CA LEU A 48 5.91 3.04 -1.09
C LEU A 48 5.28 4.34 -1.62
N ASN A 49 5.19 4.43 -2.95
CA ASN A 49 4.40 5.47 -3.59
C ASN A 49 2.90 5.18 -3.40
N PRO A 50 2.00 6.15 -3.68
CA PRO A 50 0.56 5.97 -3.45
C PRO A 50 -0.07 4.80 -4.21
N TRP A 51 0.38 4.53 -5.43
CA TRP A 51 -0.17 3.43 -6.24
C TRP A 51 0.20 2.07 -5.66
N ASP A 52 1.48 1.88 -5.33
CA ASP A 52 1.95 0.65 -4.70
C ASP A 52 1.32 0.45 -3.33
N ALA A 53 1.19 1.52 -2.55
CA ALA A 53 0.53 1.50 -1.25
C ALA A 53 -0.93 1.06 -1.36
N ASP A 54 -1.67 1.57 -2.34
CA ASP A 54 -3.08 1.22 -2.55
C ASP A 54 -3.22 -0.25 -2.98
N ILE A 55 -2.34 -0.76 -3.83
CA ILE A 55 -2.32 -2.16 -4.24
C ILE A 55 -2.09 -3.06 -3.02
N ILE A 56 -1.08 -2.76 -2.21
CA ILE A 56 -0.77 -3.53 -1.01
C ILE A 56 -1.94 -3.52 -0.03
N LYS A 57 -2.55 -2.37 0.19
CA LYS A 57 -3.74 -2.24 1.02
C LYS A 57 -4.84 -3.20 0.58
N ARG A 58 -5.14 -3.25 -0.71
CA ARG A 58 -6.20 -4.08 -1.27
C ARG A 58 -5.88 -5.57 -1.21
N VAL A 59 -4.60 -5.92 -1.33
CA VAL A 59 -4.15 -7.31 -1.19
C VAL A 59 -4.35 -7.80 0.24
N LEU A 60 -4.08 -6.94 1.22
CA LEU A 60 -4.06 -7.32 2.64
C LEU A 60 -5.43 -7.26 3.30
N ARG A 61 -6.35 -6.45 2.81
CA ARG A 61 -7.63 -6.24 3.50
C ARG A 61 -8.63 -7.35 3.25
N THR A 62 -9.51 -7.54 4.22
CA THR A 62 -10.73 -8.34 4.07
C THR A 62 -11.91 -7.47 4.47
N LYS A 63 -12.93 -7.42 3.63
CA LYS A 63 -14.20 -6.72 3.91
C LYS A 63 -15.36 -7.70 3.93
N ASP A 64 -16.22 -7.58 4.92
CA ASP A 64 -17.34 -8.49 5.11
C ASP A 64 -18.38 -8.39 4.00
N CYS A 65 -18.55 -7.22 3.38
CA CYS A 65 -19.61 -6.92 2.43
C CYS A 65 -19.16 -6.91 0.97
N GLU A 66 -17.87 -7.06 0.69
CA GLU A 66 -17.33 -7.04 -0.67
C GLU A 66 -16.69 -8.37 -1.03
N PRO A 67 -17.05 -8.97 -2.19
CA PRO A 67 -16.35 -10.15 -2.67
C PRO A 67 -14.90 -9.84 -3.01
N ARG A 68 -14.02 -10.80 -2.83
CA ARG A 68 -12.59 -10.66 -3.09
C ARG A 68 -12.27 -10.24 -4.54
N TRP A 69 -13.06 -10.66 -5.49
CA TRP A 69 -12.86 -10.29 -6.89
C TRP A 69 -12.99 -8.78 -7.14
N CYS A 70 -13.75 -8.05 -6.29
CA CYS A 70 -13.81 -6.59 -6.35
C CYS A 70 -12.44 -5.96 -6.09
N ASP A 71 -11.68 -6.48 -5.13
CA ASP A 71 -10.34 -6.00 -4.85
C ASP A 71 -9.41 -6.24 -6.03
N TYR A 72 -9.48 -7.41 -6.64
CA TYR A 72 -8.67 -7.71 -7.82
C TYR A 72 -8.98 -6.80 -9.00
N LYS A 73 -10.25 -6.49 -9.24
CA LYS A 73 -10.65 -5.54 -10.30
C LYS A 73 -10.08 -4.15 -10.02
N LYS A 74 -10.14 -3.69 -8.78
CA LYS A 74 -9.57 -2.41 -8.38
C LYS A 74 -8.05 -2.39 -8.54
N ILE A 75 -7.38 -3.47 -8.19
CA ILE A 75 -5.93 -3.61 -8.37
C ILE A 75 -5.56 -3.53 -9.85
N ILE A 76 -6.30 -4.23 -10.72
CA ILE A 76 -6.09 -4.17 -12.16
C ILE A 76 -6.24 -2.73 -12.66
N HIS A 77 -7.28 -2.02 -12.21
CA HIS A 77 -7.51 -0.64 -12.60
C HIS A 77 -6.34 0.28 -12.18
N ILE A 78 -5.86 0.12 -10.95
CA ILE A 78 -4.70 0.88 -10.45
C ILE A 78 -3.45 0.59 -11.30
N CYS A 79 -3.22 -0.68 -11.60
CA CYS A 79 -2.08 -1.09 -12.44
C CYS A 79 -2.17 -0.49 -13.85
N GLN A 80 -3.34 -0.50 -14.46
CA GLN A 80 -3.55 0.09 -15.78
C GLN A 80 -3.28 1.59 -15.78
N GLU A 81 -3.78 2.31 -14.78
CA GLU A 81 -3.55 3.75 -14.64
C GLU A 81 -2.06 4.05 -14.42
N ARG A 82 -1.39 3.27 -13.58
CA ARG A 82 0.04 3.46 -13.33
C ARG A 82 0.89 3.19 -14.56
N LEU A 83 0.56 2.14 -15.31
CA LEU A 83 1.23 1.84 -16.57
C LEU A 83 1.05 2.98 -17.58
N ARG A 84 -0.16 3.53 -17.67
CA ARG A 84 -0.44 4.68 -18.54
C ARG A 84 0.43 5.89 -18.16
N GLN A 85 0.56 6.19 -16.88
CA GLN A 85 1.40 7.29 -16.40
C GLN A 85 2.87 7.08 -16.73
N LEU A 86 3.39 5.89 -16.47
CA LEU A 86 4.79 5.57 -16.75
C LEU A 86 5.09 5.61 -18.26
N GLU A 87 4.17 5.16 -19.10
CA GLU A 87 4.32 5.25 -20.54
C GLU A 87 4.32 6.71 -21.03
N ALA A 88 3.45 7.55 -20.47
CA ALA A 88 3.44 8.97 -20.79
C ALA A 88 4.76 9.65 -20.38
N GLU A 89 5.29 9.34 -19.22
CA GLU A 89 6.59 9.85 -18.76
C GLU A 89 7.72 9.41 -19.68
N ARG A 90 7.70 8.16 -20.12
CA ARG A 90 8.69 7.64 -21.06
C ARG A 90 8.63 8.36 -22.40
N GLN A 91 7.44 8.60 -22.94
CA GLN A 91 7.25 9.33 -24.21
C GLN A 91 7.76 10.77 -24.11
N ILE A 92 7.51 11.45 -22.99
CA ILE A 92 8.02 12.80 -22.75
C ILE A 92 9.55 12.80 -22.75
N SER A 93 10.17 11.87 -22.06
CA SER A 93 11.64 11.74 -22.02
C SER A 93 12.23 11.46 -23.39
N ASP A 94 11.62 10.58 -24.17
CA ASP A 94 12.05 10.28 -25.54
C ASP A 94 11.95 11.51 -26.44
N ASN A 95 10.87 12.28 -26.33
CA ASN A 95 10.68 13.51 -27.10
C ASN A 95 11.71 14.58 -26.73
N GLU A 96 12.02 14.72 -25.45
CA GLU A 96 13.05 15.65 -24.97
C GLU A 96 14.42 15.29 -25.55
N ILE A 97 14.77 14.01 -25.57
CA ILE A 97 16.02 13.53 -26.16
C ILE A 97 16.08 13.88 -27.65
N ILE A 98 15.00 13.64 -28.40
CA ILE A 98 14.92 13.95 -29.84
C ILE A 98 15.05 15.44 -30.07
N ASN A 99 14.40 16.28 -29.28
CA ASN A 99 14.38 17.73 -29.44
C ASN A 99 15.72 18.39 -29.05
N ASN A 100 16.55 17.73 -28.29
CA ASN A 100 17.85 18.25 -27.82
C ASN A 100 19.04 17.75 -28.62
N VAL A 101 18.80 17.04 -29.71
CA VAL A 101 19.84 16.54 -30.61
C VAL A 101 20.18 17.53 -31.72
#